data_d17768fbf764de3ef05e467b2478d3c3
#
_entry.id   d17768fbf764de3ef05e467b2478d3c3
#
_cell.length_a   1.000
_cell.length_b   1.000
_cell.length_c   1.000
_cell.angle_alpha   90.00
_cell.angle_beta   90.00
_cell.angle_gamma   90.00
#
_symmetry.space_group_name_H-M   'P 1'
#
loop_
_entity.id
_entity.type
_entity.pdbx_description
1 polymer ?
#
loop_
_entity_poly.entity_id
_entity_poly.type
_entity_poly.pdbx_seq_one_letter_code
_entity_poly.pdbx_strand_id
1 'polypeptide(L)'
;SRKISGQKVKENILFDGKNIVSSDVKGNIIIYSFEKKQIIYKYNFYKKKYGKINKKLYFAIENNIIYVGDNLGYIYALDYLKDRLLWAKDYKIPFRSNLKISNNNVVLADQNNSLYVLNKLNGERIKFIPTEEVVLKNDFISSIALDKSSLLYLNTYGSLYSINRNNFRINWFINLNQSIDLNLGSLFFSNPILTHREQIIISTDPNLYLINLSTGSTISKLSIT
;
A
#
# COMPACT_ATOMS: atom_id res chain seq x y z
N SER A 1 26.98 2.28 -12.50
CA SER A 1 25.68 1.83 -11.99
C SER A 1 25.01 0.92 -13.01
N ARG A 2 24.73 -0.34 -12.64
CA ARG A 2 23.99 -1.26 -13.52
C ARG A 2 22.51 -0.90 -13.49
N LYS A 3 21.91 -0.67 -14.64
CA LYS A 3 20.45 -0.51 -14.76
C LYS A 3 19.78 -1.86 -14.49
N ILE A 4 18.91 -1.94 -13.49
CA ILE A 4 18.13 -3.14 -13.15
C ILE A 4 17.03 -3.39 -14.21
N SER A 5 16.52 -2.32 -14.82
CA SER A 5 15.59 -2.41 -15.95
C SER A 5 15.89 -1.30 -16.96
N GLY A 6 15.66 -1.54 -18.25
CA GLY A 6 15.75 -0.52 -19.29
C GLY A 6 14.59 0.50 -19.26
N GLN A 7 13.64 0.35 -18.32
CA GLN A 7 12.47 1.20 -18.13
C GLN A 7 12.61 2.00 -16.84
N LYS A 8 11.97 3.18 -16.79
CA LYS A 8 11.91 4.00 -15.58
C LYS A 8 11.25 3.21 -14.47
N VAL A 9 12.00 2.83 -13.44
CA VAL A 9 11.48 2.21 -12.22
C VAL A 9 10.70 3.30 -11.47
N LYS A 10 9.42 3.07 -11.21
CA LYS A 10 8.58 3.98 -10.42
C LYS A 10 8.31 3.38 -9.04
N GLU A 11 8.75 4.09 -8.04
CA GLU A 11 8.19 4.27 -6.69
C GLU A 11 8.09 3.06 -5.74
N ASN A 12 7.91 1.82 -6.19
CA ASN A 12 7.76 0.69 -5.27
C ASN A 12 8.97 -0.24 -5.36
N ILE A 13 9.85 -0.10 -4.39
CA ILE A 13 10.99 -1.00 -4.20
C ILE A 13 10.84 -1.64 -2.83
N LEU A 14 10.85 -2.97 -2.78
CA LEU A 14 10.95 -3.74 -1.55
C LEU A 14 12.30 -4.42 -1.45
N PHE A 15 12.80 -4.49 -0.24
CA PHE A 15 13.96 -5.28 0.12
C PHE A 15 13.55 -6.36 1.12
N ASP A 16 13.78 -7.63 0.80
CA ASP A 16 13.41 -8.78 1.65
C ASP A 16 14.57 -9.30 2.50
N GLY A 17 15.69 -8.55 2.58
CA GLY A 17 16.93 -8.95 3.26
C GLY A 17 17.95 -9.61 2.31
N LYS A 18 17.54 -10.12 1.16
CA LYS A 18 18.41 -10.79 0.16
C LYS A 18 18.22 -10.27 -1.25
N ASN A 19 17.00 -9.85 -1.57
CA ASN A 19 16.62 -9.45 -2.91
C ASN A 19 15.96 -8.07 -2.93
N ILE A 20 16.10 -7.36 -4.04
CA ILE A 20 15.28 -6.22 -4.37
C ILE A 20 14.14 -6.68 -5.28
N VAL A 21 12.91 -6.38 -4.89
CA VAL A 21 11.72 -6.52 -5.71
C VAL A 21 11.31 -5.14 -6.20
N SER A 22 11.14 -4.98 -7.49
CA SER A 22 10.75 -3.72 -8.13
C SER A 22 9.74 -3.96 -9.25
N SER A 23 9.10 -2.90 -9.70
CA SER A 23 8.22 -2.94 -10.87
C SER A 23 8.54 -1.81 -11.85
N ASP A 24 8.14 -1.99 -13.10
CA ASP A 24 8.20 -0.95 -14.13
C ASP A 24 6.80 -0.52 -14.60
N VAL A 25 6.74 0.55 -15.40
CA VAL A 25 5.48 1.10 -15.92
C VAL A 25 4.74 0.16 -16.89
N LYS A 26 5.40 -0.89 -17.38
CA LYS A 26 4.76 -1.95 -18.18
C LYS A 26 4.12 -3.02 -17.32
N GLY A 27 4.32 -2.97 -15.98
CA GLY A 27 3.80 -3.93 -15.02
C GLY A 27 4.66 -5.19 -14.91
N ASN A 28 5.94 -5.11 -15.28
CA ASN A 28 6.86 -6.19 -14.97
C ASN A 28 7.22 -6.14 -13.48
N ILE A 29 7.19 -7.28 -12.81
CA ILE A 29 7.81 -7.52 -11.52
C ILE A 29 9.21 -8.05 -11.78
N ILE A 30 10.20 -7.48 -11.13
CA ILE A 30 11.61 -7.78 -11.33
C ILE A 30 12.22 -8.07 -9.97
N ILE A 31 12.87 -9.23 -9.83
CA ILE A 31 13.60 -9.60 -8.62
C ILE A 31 15.10 -9.63 -8.96
N TYR A 32 15.86 -8.81 -8.24
CA TYR A 32 17.30 -8.77 -8.32
C TYR A 32 17.91 -9.36 -7.06
N SER A 33 18.76 -10.36 -7.20
CA SER A 33 19.49 -10.99 -6.08
C SER A 33 20.81 -10.26 -5.83
N PHE A 34 21.05 -9.85 -4.57
CA PHE A 34 22.33 -9.29 -4.16
C PHE A 34 23.44 -10.33 -4.14
N GLU A 35 23.12 -11.56 -3.73
CA GLU A 35 24.07 -12.67 -3.69
C GLU A 35 24.55 -13.03 -5.09
N LYS A 36 23.61 -13.26 -6.02
CA LYS A 36 23.92 -13.62 -7.41
C LYS A 36 24.29 -12.42 -8.29
N LYS A 37 24.11 -11.19 -7.81
CA LYS A 37 24.35 -9.92 -8.53
C LYS A 37 23.67 -9.85 -9.89
N GLN A 38 22.50 -10.46 -10.03
CA GLN A 38 21.73 -10.53 -11.28
C GLN A 38 20.22 -10.54 -11.04
N ILE A 39 19.46 -10.27 -12.10
CA ILE A 39 18.00 -10.49 -12.10
C ILE A 39 17.78 -12.01 -12.09
N ILE A 40 17.05 -12.48 -11.08
CA ILE A 40 16.73 -13.89 -10.91
C ILE A 40 15.31 -14.23 -11.34
N TYR A 41 14.44 -13.22 -11.47
CA TYR A 41 13.05 -13.42 -11.85
C TYR A 41 12.48 -12.18 -12.53
N LYS A 42 11.61 -12.42 -13.53
CA LYS A 42 10.84 -11.38 -14.20
C LYS A 42 9.49 -11.96 -14.62
N TYR A 43 8.42 -11.28 -14.23
CA TYR A 43 7.05 -11.70 -14.52
C TYR A 43 6.20 -10.52 -14.98
N ASN A 44 5.27 -10.75 -15.92
CA ASN A 44 4.29 -9.76 -16.35
C ASN A 44 2.90 -10.42 -16.42
N PHE A 45 1.99 -9.94 -15.58
CA PHE A 45 0.61 -10.43 -15.49
C PHE A 45 -0.26 -9.97 -16.67
N TYR A 46 0.11 -8.87 -17.32
CA TYR A 46 -0.80 -8.13 -18.18
C TYR A 46 -0.77 -8.63 -19.63
N LYS A 47 -1.98 -8.74 -20.22
CA LYS A 47 -2.17 -9.07 -21.65
C LYS A 47 -1.93 -7.83 -22.53
N LYS A 48 -1.78 -8.03 -23.84
CA LYS A 48 -1.56 -6.97 -24.85
C LYS A 48 -2.59 -5.83 -24.79
N LYS A 49 -3.85 -6.11 -24.42
CA LYS A 49 -4.91 -5.07 -24.31
C LYS A 49 -4.58 -3.93 -23.34
N TYR A 50 -3.72 -4.21 -22.35
CA TYR A 50 -3.27 -3.21 -21.37
C TYR A 50 -1.92 -2.57 -21.73
N GLY A 51 -1.38 -2.85 -22.91
CA GLY A 51 -0.03 -2.43 -23.32
C GLY A 51 0.22 -0.92 -23.28
N LYS A 52 -0.82 -0.13 -23.57
CA LYS A 52 -0.74 1.34 -23.61
C LYS A 52 -0.96 2.02 -22.25
N ILE A 53 -1.42 1.28 -21.24
CA ILE A 53 -1.72 1.85 -19.92
C ILE A 53 -0.50 1.69 -19.03
N ASN A 54 -0.06 2.77 -18.39
CA ASN A 54 0.97 2.71 -17.36
C ASN A 54 0.42 2.01 -16.12
N LYS A 55 1.13 0.99 -15.63
CA LYS A 55 0.79 0.25 -14.43
C LYS A 55 1.51 0.87 -13.24
N LYS A 56 0.78 0.99 -12.12
CA LYS A 56 1.34 1.26 -10.82
C LYS A 56 1.08 0.01 -9.98
N LEU A 57 2.12 -0.70 -9.56
CA LEU A 57 2.00 -1.92 -8.78
C LEU A 57 2.35 -1.63 -7.33
N TYR A 58 1.52 -2.12 -6.43
CA TYR A 58 1.73 -2.11 -4.99
C TYR A 58 1.90 -3.56 -4.55
N PHE A 59 2.99 -3.88 -3.86
CA PHE A 59 3.29 -5.27 -3.55
C PHE A 59 3.85 -5.44 -2.14
N ALA A 60 3.64 -6.62 -1.60
CA ALA A 60 4.29 -7.13 -0.41
C ALA A 60 4.76 -8.55 -0.68
N ILE A 61 5.78 -8.96 0.05
CA ILE A 61 6.38 -10.29 -0.07
C ILE A 61 6.35 -10.99 1.27
N GLU A 62 6.00 -12.26 1.26
CA GLU A 62 6.11 -13.16 2.38
C GLU A 62 6.66 -14.49 1.89
N ASN A 63 7.82 -14.89 2.40
CA ASN A 63 8.56 -16.05 1.91
C ASN A 63 8.86 -15.94 0.41
N ASN A 64 8.29 -16.83 -0.41
CA ASN A 64 8.44 -16.85 -1.87
C ASN A 64 7.19 -16.36 -2.61
N ILE A 65 6.20 -15.81 -1.90
CA ILE A 65 4.95 -15.33 -2.49
C ILE A 65 4.96 -13.80 -2.53
N ILE A 66 4.72 -13.26 -3.72
CA ILE A 66 4.51 -11.83 -3.95
C ILE A 66 3.01 -11.59 -4.12
N TYR A 67 2.45 -10.73 -3.29
CA TYR A 67 1.08 -10.22 -3.41
C TYR A 67 1.13 -8.87 -4.09
N VAL A 68 0.31 -8.68 -5.12
CA VAL A 68 0.32 -7.49 -5.96
C VAL A 68 -1.08 -6.95 -6.12
N GLY A 69 -1.28 -5.68 -5.79
CA GLY A 69 -2.46 -4.89 -6.17
C GLY A 69 -2.06 -3.84 -7.20
N ASP A 70 -2.96 -3.41 -8.08
CA ASP A 70 -2.63 -2.47 -9.13
C ASP A 70 -3.67 -1.36 -9.35
N ASN A 71 -3.29 -0.39 -10.17
CA ASN A 71 -4.15 0.72 -10.57
C ASN A 71 -5.19 0.36 -11.66
N LEU A 72 -5.33 -0.91 -12.01
CA LEU A 72 -6.37 -1.41 -12.92
C LEU A 72 -7.48 -2.17 -12.18
N GLY A 73 -7.28 -2.42 -10.88
CA GLY A 73 -8.22 -3.15 -10.03
C GLY A 73 -7.93 -4.63 -9.89
N TYR A 74 -6.79 -5.10 -10.39
CA TYR A 74 -6.37 -6.47 -10.16
C TYR A 74 -5.61 -6.59 -8.84
N ILE A 75 -5.83 -7.72 -8.18
CA ILE A 75 -4.96 -8.23 -7.12
C ILE A 75 -4.65 -9.69 -7.41
N TYR A 76 -3.39 -10.08 -7.21
CA TYR A 76 -2.95 -11.45 -7.47
C TYR A 76 -1.79 -11.86 -6.56
N ALA A 77 -1.62 -13.17 -6.41
CA ALA A 77 -0.49 -13.75 -5.70
C ALA A 77 0.33 -14.63 -6.63
N LEU A 78 1.64 -14.51 -6.55
CA LEU A 78 2.62 -15.14 -7.41
C LEU A 78 3.69 -15.84 -6.57
N ASP A 79 3.86 -17.16 -6.77
CA ASP A 79 5.02 -17.89 -6.24
C ASP A 79 6.18 -17.76 -7.24
N TYR A 80 7.14 -16.90 -6.92
CA TYR A 80 8.22 -16.59 -7.83
C TYR A 80 9.29 -17.68 -7.94
N LEU A 81 9.39 -18.58 -6.96
CA LEU A 81 10.30 -19.73 -7.05
C LEU A 81 9.75 -20.84 -7.94
N LYS A 82 8.42 -21.02 -7.97
CA LYS A 82 7.74 -22.01 -8.80
C LYS A 82 7.25 -21.44 -10.13
N ASP A 83 7.48 -20.16 -10.39
CA ASP A 83 6.96 -19.41 -11.55
C ASP A 83 5.44 -19.66 -11.77
N ARG A 84 4.67 -19.57 -10.69
CA ARG A 84 3.25 -19.92 -10.72
C ARG A 84 2.37 -18.84 -10.14
N LEU A 85 1.39 -18.40 -10.95
CA LEU A 85 0.28 -17.58 -10.46
C LEU A 85 -0.61 -18.46 -9.55
N LEU A 86 -0.74 -18.09 -8.29
CA LEU A 86 -1.54 -18.84 -7.31
C LEU A 86 -3.02 -18.50 -7.46
N TRP A 87 -3.35 -17.22 -7.51
CA TRP A 87 -4.68 -16.71 -7.75
C TRP A 87 -4.63 -15.29 -8.29
N ALA A 88 -5.72 -14.84 -8.92
CA ALA A 88 -5.94 -13.46 -9.35
C ALA A 88 -7.42 -13.11 -9.23
N LYS A 89 -7.71 -11.89 -8.79
CA LYS A 89 -9.06 -11.30 -8.68
C LYS A 89 -9.09 -9.94 -9.36
N ASP A 90 -10.25 -9.61 -9.93
CA ASP A 90 -10.52 -8.32 -10.55
C ASP A 90 -11.64 -7.63 -9.77
N TYR A 91 -11.27 -6.61 -8.99
CA TYR A 91 -12.20 -5.84 -8.16
C TYR A 91 -12.84 -4.66 -8.91
N LYS A 92 -12.43 -4.43 -10.17
CA LYS A 92 -12.97 -3.36 -11.04
C LYS A 92 -12.76 -1.94 -10.53
N ILE A 93 -11.97 -1.76 -9.47
CA ILE A 93 -11.66 -0.47 -8.89
C ILE A 93 -10.14 -0.36 -8.67
N PRO A 94 -9.48 0.70 -9.15
CA PRO A 94 -8.05 0.91 -8.96
C PRO A 94 -7.66 0.89 -7.48
N PHE A 95 -6.61 0.14 -7.14
CA PHE A 95 -6.01 0.23 -5.82
C PHE A 95 -5.01 1.38 -5.76
N ARG A 96 -4.93 2.06 -4.60
CA ARG A 96 -4.06 3.23 -4.38
C ARG A 96 -3.55 3.30 -2.95
N SER A 97 -2.98 2.22 -2.48
CA SER A 97 -2.26 2.19 -1.20
C SER A 97 -1.06 1.27 -1.30
N ASN A 98 -0.13 1.41 -0.36
CA ASN A 98 0.79 0.32 -0.12
C ASN A 98 0.01 -0.92 0.35
N LEU A 99 0.53 -2.10 0.01
CA LEU A 99 -0.05 -3.39 0.38
C LEU A 99 0.67 -3.92 1.61
N LYS A 100 -0.08 -4.48 2.57
CA LYS A 100 0.45 -5.10 3.78
C LYS A 100 -0.08 -6.52 3.96
N ILE A 101 0.74 -7.38 4.56
CA ILE A 101 0.35 -8.73 4.95
C ILE A 101 0.15 -8.74 6.46
N SER A 102 -1.02 -9.16 6.91
CA SER A 102 -1.42 -9.21 8.31
C SER A 102 -2.00 -10.58 8.63
N ASN A 103 -1.26 -11.41 9.32
CA ASN A 103 -1.65 -12.81 9.60
C ASN A 103 -1.95 -13.57 8.30
N ASN A 104 -3.17 -14.08 8.15
CA ASN A 104 -3.63 -14.77 6.95
C ASN A 104 -4.28 -13.86 5.91
N ASN A 105 -4.07 -12.55 6.02
CA ASN A 105 -4.76 -11.56 5.20
C ASN A 105 -3.77 -10.67 4.44
N VAL A 106 -4.24 -10.20 3.29
CA VAL A 106 -3.64 -9.11 2.53
C VAL A 106 -4.55 -7.89 2.69
N VAL A 107 -3.94 -6.74 2.99
CA VAL A 107 -4.67 -5.49 3.22
C VAL A 107 -4.18 -4.43 2.25
N LEU A 108 -5.12 -3.76 1.60
CA LEU A 108 -4.87 -2.63 0.68
C LEU A 108 -6.12 -1.75 0.59
N ALA A 109 -5.97 -0.54 0.07
CA ALA A 109 -7.08 0.39 -0.14
C ALA A 109 -7.25 0.75 -1.61
N ASP A 110 -8.49 1.03 -2.00
CA ASP A 110 -8.84 1.49 -3.34
C ASP A 110 -8.71 3.02 -3.49
N GLN A 111 -8.99 3.50 -4.70
CA GLN A 111 -8.97 4.93 -5.02
C GLN A 111 -10.07 5.74 -4.33
N ASN A 112 -11.10 5.10 -3.80
CA ASN A 112 -12.22 5.73 -3.10
C ASN A 112 -12.02 5.73 -1.57
N ASN A 113 -10.81 5.46 -1.10
CA ASN A 113 -10.47 5.34 0.32
C ASN A 113 -11.10 4.15 1.06
N SER A 114 -11.60 3.15 0.36
CA SER A 114 -12.12 1.96 1.02
C SER A 114 -11.02 0.93 1.25
N LEU A 115 -10.99 0.38 2.46
CA LEU A 115 -10.00 -0.62 2.85
C LEU A 115 -10.53 -2.03 2.61
N TYR A 116 -9.72 -2.86 1.96
CA TYR A 116 -9.99 -4.26 1.69
C TYR A 116 -9.10 -5.14 2.54
N VAL A 117 -9.71 -6.14 3.18
CA VAL A 117 -9.03 -7.24 3.84
C VAL A 117 -9.37 -8.51 3.07
N LEU A 118 -8.36 -9.13 2.50
CA LEU A 118 -8.51 -10.28 1.60
C LEU A 118 -7.79 -11.49 2.18
N ASN A 119 -8.35 -12.67 1.98
CA ASN A 119 -7.68 -13.92 2.33
C ASN A 119 -6.43 -14.10 1.44
N LYS A 120 -5.27 -14.28 2.04
CA LYS A 120 -4.02 -14.40 1.30
C LYS A 120 -3.90 -15.69 0.47
N LEU A 121 -4.70 -16.73 0.76
CA LEU A 121 -4.64 -18.01 0.06
C LEU A 121 -5.41 -18.01 -1.26
N ASN A 122 -6.51 -17.24 -1.35
CA ASN A 122 -7.40 -17.27 -2.50
C ASN A 122 -7.85 -15.90 -3.03
N GLY A 123 -7.45 -14.81 -2.33
CA GLY A 123 -7.80 -13.44 -2.71
C GLY A 123 -9.25 -13.04 -2.46
N GLU A 124 -10.03 -13.85 -1.75
CA GLU A 124 -11.43 -13.53 -1.42
C GLU A 124 -11.52 -12.45 -0.36
N ARG A 125 -12.53 -11.57 -0.50
CA ARG A 125 -12.76 -10.48 0.42
C ARG A 125 -13.36 -11.00 1.72
N ILE A 126 -12.61 -10.86 2.82
CA ILE A 126 -13.04 -11.17 4.19
C ILE A 126 -13.78 -9.97 4.79
N LYS A 127 -13.23 -8.77 4.59
CA LYS A 127 -13.80 -7.54 5.13
C LYS A 127 -13.64 -6.39 4.15
N PHE A 128 -14.64 -5.53 4.13
CA PHE A 128 -14.63 -4.25 3.46
C PHE A 128 -14.93 -3.18 4.49
N ILE A 129 -14.09 -2.16 4.57
CA ILE A 129 -14.23 -1.05 5.51
C ILE A 129 -14.29 0.22 4.67
N PRO A 130 -15.50 0.73 4.41
CA PRO A 130 -15.64 2.02 3.76
C PRO A 130 -15.20 3.13 4.71
N THR A 131 -14.51 4.13 4.16
CA THR A 131 -14.24 5.39 4.84
C THR A 131 -14.81 6.53 4.02
N GLU A 132 -14.34 7.76 4.23
CA GLU A 132 -14.83 8.92 3.46
C GLU A 132 -14.50 8.74 1.97
N GLU A 133 -15.53 8.63 1.14
CA GLU A 133 -15.39 8.40 -0.29
C GLU A 133 -14.83 9.64 -0.99
N VAL A 134 -13.79 9.45 -1.80
CA VAL A 134 -13.21 10.50 -2.65
C VAL A 134 -13.88 10.50 -4.00
N VAL A 135 -14.67 11.52 -4.28
CA VAL A 135 -15.30 11.74 -5.60
C VAL A 135 -14.30 12.31 -6.60
N LEU A 136 -13.26 12.99 -6.14
CA LEU A 136 -12.28 13.67 -6.97
C LEU A 136 -11.23 12.70 -7.52
N LYS A 137 -11.02 12.70 -8.82
CA LYS A 137 -9.90 11.98 -9.44
C LYS A 137 -8.58 12.58 -8.97
N ASN A 138 -7.79 11.79 -8.30
CA ASN A 138 -6.47 12.18 -7.81
C ASN A 138 -5.49 11.02 -7.94
N ASP A 139 -4.20 11.31 -7.79
CA ASP A 139 -3.12 10.31 -7.82
C ASP A 139 -2.50 10.06 -6.43
N PHE A 140 -3.11 10.60 -5.36
CA PHE A 140 -2.63 10.40 -4.01
C PHE A 140 -2.76 8.94 -3.56
N ILE A 141 -1.84 8.53 -2.72
CA ILE A 141 -1.71 7.17 -2.24
C ILE A 141 -2.02 7.16 -0.75
N SER A 142 -3.00 6.35 -0.35
CA SER A 142 -3.29 6.08 1.05
C SER A 142 -2.17 5.26 1.68
N SER A 143 -1.92 5.46 2.97
CA SER A 143 -0.87 4.76 3.69
C SER A 143 -1.42 3.74 4.68
N ILE A 144 -0.83 2.55 4.69
CA ILE A 144 -1.15 1.48 5.63
C ILE A 144 0.12 1.09 6.38
N ALA A 145 0.03 1.02 7.71
CA ALA A 145 1.07 0.48 8.57
C ALA A 145 0.50 -0.61 9.49
N LEU A 146 1.37 -1.48 9.97
CA LEU A 146 1.01 -2.52 10.92
C LEU A 146 1.83 -2.35 12.19
N ASP A 147 1.14 -2.45 13.31
CA ASP A 147 1.73 -2.66 14.61
C ASP A 147 1.33 -4.04 15.16
N LYS A 148 1.75 -4.39 16.38
CA LYS A 148 1.48 -5.70 17.01
C LYS A 148 0.00 -6.05 17.03
N SER A 149 -0.87 -5.13 17.41
CA SER A 149 -2.32 -5.33 17.58
C SER A 149 -3.18 -4.56 16.58
N SER A 150 -2.62 -3.54 15.93
CA SER A 150 -3.36 -2.57 15.14
C SER A 150 -2.89 -2.52 13.68
N LEU A 151 -3.84 -2.32 12.82
CA LEU A 151 -3.65 -1.87 11.45
C LEU A 151 -3.98 -0.39 11.43
N LEU A 152 -3.01 0.42 11.01
CA LEU A 152 -3.16 1.86 10.85
C LEU A 152 -3.44 2.17 9.39
N TYR A 153 -4.47 2.95 9.13
CA TYR A 153 -4.87 3.36 7.80
C TYR A 153 -5.06 4.88 7.74
N LEU A 154 -4.26 5.54 6.94
CA LEU A 154 -4.35 6.97 6.66
C LEU A 154 -4.86 7.17 5.23
N ASN A 155 -6.05 7.71 5.10
CA ASN A 155 -6.67 7.96 3.82
C ASN A 155 -6.27 9.33 3.22
N THR A 156 -6.72 9.61 2.00
CA THR A 156 -6.37 10.84 1.27
C THR A 156 -7.14 12.08 1.74
N TYR A 157 -8.03 11.97 2.73
CA TYR A 157 -8.63 13.09 3.44
C TYR A 157 -7.93 13.42 4.76
N GLY A 158 -6.87 12.68 5.11
CA GLY A 158 -6.15 12.87 6.36
C GLY A 158 -6.81 12.19 7.56
N SER A 159 -7.79 11.34 7.34
CA SER A 159 -8.37 10.51 8.39
C SER A 159 -7.47 9.32 8.66
N LEU A 160 -6.95 9.25 9.88
CA LEU A 160 -6.16 8.16 10.41
C LEU A 160 -7.05 7.25 11.26
N TYR A 161 -7.10 5.99 10.88
CA TYR A 161 -7.83 4.94 11.57
C TYR A 161 -6.87 3.98 12.25
N SER A 162 -7.16 3.60 13.49
CA SER A 162 -6.61 2.40 14.12
C SER A 162 -7.67 1.30 14.08
N ILE A 163 -7.32 0.18 13.52
CA ILE A 163 -8.20 -0.95 13.28
C ILE A 163 -7.60 -2.18 13.95
N ASN A 164 -8.38 -2.90 14.74
CA ASN A 164 -7.95 -4.13 15.38
C ASN A 164 -7.64 -5.20 14.33
N ARG A 165 -6.44 -5.80 14.38
CA ARG A 165 -5.98 -6.77 13.37
C ARG A 165 -6.70 -8.11 13.40
N ASN A 166 -7.37 -8.46 14.50
CA ASN A 166 -8.02 -9.75 14.65
C ASN A 166 -9.49 -9.74 14.21
N ASN A 167 -10.22 -8.67 14.54
CA ASN A 167 -11.66 -8.57 14.27
C ASN A 167 -12.04 -7.47 13.28
N PHE A 168 -11.08 -6.66 12.84
CA PHE A 168 -11.23 -5.55 11.89
C PHE A 168 -12.26 -4.49 12.33
N ARG A 169 -12.42 -4.30 13.65
CA ARG A 169 -13.19 -3.19 14.21
C ARG A 169 -12.29 -1.98 14.38
N ILE A 170 -12.87 -0.79 14.17
CA ILE A 170 -12.19 0.47 14.41
C ILE A 170 -12.02 0.65 15.92
N ASN A 171 -10.79 0.81 16.39
CA ASN A 171 -10.48 1.15 17.77
C ASN A 171 -10.71 2.64 18.03
N TRP A 172 -10.16 3.46 17.14
CA TRP A 172 -10.31 4.91 17.15
C TRP A 172 -10.01 5.48 15.75
N PHE A 173 -10.45 6.71 15.51
CA PHE A 173 -10.02 7.48 14.33
C PHE A 173 -9.84 8.96 14.70
N ILE A 174 -8.98 9.65 13.98
CA ILE A 174 -8.77 11.11 14.05
C ILE A 174 -8.62 11.66 12.64
N ASN A 175 -9.00 12.90 12.43
CA ASN A 175 -8.72 13.62 11.19
C ASN A 175 -7.57 14.62 11.43
N LEU A 176 -6.50 14.47 10.65
CA LEU A 176 -5.32 15.34 10.69
C LEU A 176 -5.47 16.56 9.79
N ASN A 177 -6.41 16.48 8.85
CA ASN A 177 -6.69 17.58 7.93
C ASN A 177 -7.64 18.58 8.58
N GLN A 178 -7.18 19.81 8.73
CA GLN A 178 -7.98 20.90 9.30
C GLN A 178 -8.80 21.66 8.24
N SER A 179 -8.72 21.28 6.99
CA SER A 179 -9.48 21.92 5.91
C SER A 179 -10.95 21.47 5.95
N ILE A 180 -11.84 22.45 5.90
CA ILE A 180 -13.29 22.22 5.83
C ILE A 180 -13.73 22.02 4.35
N ASP A 181 -12.93 22.49 3.41
CA ASP A 181 -13.24 22.44 1.98
C ASP A 181 -12.87 21.09 1.35
N LEU A 182 -13.84 20.45 0.73
CA LEU A 182 -13.67 19.20 -0.02
C LEU A 182 -13.26 19.45 -1.49
N ASN A 183 -12.20 20.19 -1.70
CA ASN A 183 -11.63 20.41 -3.04
C ASN A 183 -10.29 19.66 -3.20
N LEU A 184 -9.73 19.62 -4.41
CA LEU A 184 -8.44 18.95 -4.67
C LEU A 184 -7.29 19.50 -3.80
N GLY A 185 -7.33 20.79 -3.45
CA GLY A 185 -6.35 21.41 -2.56
C GLY A 185 -6.49 21.00 -1.10
N SER A 186 -7.60 20.36 -0.72
CA SER A 186 -7.83 19.84 0.63
C SER A 186 -7.43 18.37 0.81
N LEU A 187 -6.97 17.71 -0.24
CA LEU A 187 -6.48 16.33 -0.12
C LEU A 187 -5.17 16.28 0.69
N PHE A 188 -5.09 15.27 1.52
CA PHE A 188 -4.00 15.09 2.46
C PHE A 188 -2.90 14.22 1.85
N PHE A 189 -1.75 14.81 1.63
CA PHE A 189 -0.56 14.09 1.20
C PHE A 189 0.36 13.82 2.38
N SER A 190 0.71 12.57 2.60
CA SER A 190 1.66 12.18 3.64
C SER A 190 2.72 11.23 3.11
N ASN A 191 3.86 11.23 3.78
CA ASN A 191 4.80 10.13 3.71
C ASN A 191 4.21 8.87 4.38
N PRO A 192 4.78 7.68 4.12
CA PRO A 192 4.33 6.46 4.77
C PRO A 192 4.31 6.58 6.29
N ILE A 193 3.26 6.02 6.92
CA ILE A 193 3.14 5.97 8.38
C ILE A 193 4.31 5.17 8.94
N LEU A 194 4.96 5.72 9.96
CA LEU A 194 5.95 5.02 10.76
C LEU A 194 5.39 4.75 12.16
N THR A 195 5.72 3.59 12.72
CA THR A 195 5.42 3.23 14.11
C THR A 195 6.68 2.95 14.87
N HIS A 196 6.79 3.49 16.08
CA HIS A 196 7.89 3.20 16.98
C HIS A 196 7.39 3.17 18.42
N ARG A 197 7.53 2.03 19.11
CA ARG A 197 6.99 1.80 20.46
C ARG A 197 5.47 2.13 20.47
N GLU A 198 5.03 3.00 21.40
CA GLU A 198 3.63 3.42 21.55
C GLU A 198 3.29 4.69 20.74
N GLN A 199 4.02 4.95 19.65
CA GLN A 199 3.91 6.19 18.89
C GLN A 199 3.73 5.92 17.40
N ILE A 200 2.94 6.78 16.77
CA ILE A 200 2.77 6.89 15.33
C ILE A 200 3.40 8.20 14.89
N ILE A 201 4.20 8.15 13.83
CA ILE A 201 4.84 9.31 13.22
C ILE A 201 4.28 9.47 11.80
N ILE A 202 3.73 10.65 11.51
CA ILE A 202 3.21 11.02 10.20
C ILE A 202 3.86 12.33 9.78
N SER A 203 4.58 12.29 8.66
CA SER A 203 5.17 13.47 8.05
C SER A 203 4.35 13.91 6.85
N THR A 204 3.99 15.17 6.83
CA THR A 204 3.32 15.87 5.73
C THR A 204 4.09 17.15 5.43
N ASP A 205 3.76 17.85 4.38
CA ASP A 205 4.23 19.20 4.16
C ASP A 205 3.14 20.19 4.67
N PRO A 206 3.43 21.11 5.62
CA PRO A 206 4.72 21.32 6.33
C PRO A 206 4.80 20.68 7.73
N ASN A 207 3.98 19.68 8.07
CA ASN A 207 3.81 19.22 9.45
C ASN A 207 4.38 17.82 9.71
N LEU A 208 4.88 17.63 10.94
CA LEU A 208 5.19 16.34 11.53
C LEU A 208 4.26 16.11 12.73
N TYR A 209 3.53 15.00 12.70
CA TYR A 209 2.64 14.60 13.78
C TYR A 209 3.25 13.44 14.56
N LEU A 210 3.24 13.54 15.88
CA LEU A 210 3.50 12.46 16.82
C LEU A 210 2.19 12.14 17.54
N ILE A 211 1.72 10.89 17.40
CA ILE A 211 0.39 10.47 17.85
C ILE A 211 0.55 9.26 18.75
N ASN A 212 -0.21 9.20 19.83
CA ASN A 212 -0.28 8.01 20.69
C ASN A 212 -0.97 6.85 19.97
N LEU A 213 -0.31 5.70 19.90
CA LEU A 213 -0.81 4.52 19.17
C LEU A 213 -2.10 3.94 19.79
N SER A 214 -2.21 3.96 21.12
CA SER A 214 -3.32 3.33 21.81
C SER A 214 -4.59 4.19 21.79
N THR A 215 -4.43 5.51 21.89
CA THR A 215 -5.57 6.44 22.05
C THR A 215 -5.88 7.28 20.81
N GLY A 216 -4.94 7.42 19.87
CA GLY A 216 -5.05 8.32 18.75
C GLY A 216 -4.85 9.79 19.11
N SER A 217 -4.55 10.13 20.38
CA SER A 217 -4.31 11.52 20.79
C SER A 217 -3.02 12.06 20.19
N THR A 218 -3.05 13.28 19.68
CA THR A 218 -1.86 13.98 19.21
C THR A 218 -0.98 14.37 20.40
N ILE A 219 0.23 13.82 20.45
CA ILE A 219 1.25 14.14 21.45
C ILE A 219 1.93 15.47 21.09
N SER A 220 2.28 15.59 19.81
CA SER A 220 2.98 16.79 19.31
C SER A 220 2.67 17.00 17.83
N LYS A 221 2.60 18.28 17.43
CA LYS A 221 2.56 18.72 16.04
C LYS A 221 3.67 19.76 15.86
N LEU A 222 4.60 19.48 14.96
CA LEU A 222 5.71 20.37 14.64
C LEU A 222 5.54 20.85 13.20
N SER A 223 5.69 22.17 12.98
CA SER A 223 5.80 22.70 11.62
C SER A 223 7.26 22.62 11.20
N ILE A 224 7.51 21.99 10.06
CA ILE A 224 8.84 21.87 9.45
C ILE A 224 8.90 22.98 8.39
N THR A 225 9.49 24.12 8.75
CA THR A 225 9.75 25.25 7.83
C THR A 225 11.12 25.13 7.22
#